data_fbd873cef213cc7d087351dbd9f25060
#
_entry.id   fbd873cef213cc7d087351dbd9f25060
#
_cell.length_a   1.000
_cell.length_b   1.000
_cell.length_c   1.000
_cell.angle_alpha   90.00
_cell.angle_beta   90.00
_cell.angle_gamma   90.00
#
_symmetry.space_group_name_H-M   'P 1'
#
loop_
_entity.id
_entity.type
_entity.pdbx_description
1 polymer ?
#
loop_
_entity_poly.entity_id
_entity_poly.type
_entity_poly.pdbx_seq_one_letter_code
_entity_poly.pdbx_strand_id
1 'polypeptide(L)'
;MHYFALGVKNNGGVEWKILFTQQKCGKYDAIMFDLKLKELFLHKLLSQPLHSLGVQLINQDMFFGRGAFSEKFRIKRVALVGLGAVGSMVANSLAHSGISKIGLWDIDVVEPGNICRSAYTINDLGKSKVESIASIIKSINPFIEASDICENGSWEYNLDDDRVFRSTSFYDNINYKNQEDAIKELDGYDLIIDCTGSNEMLHFLSYAASNIEIVSLCITNHAYDLLCITNRDGNPFELRKAYLSRIEQDTKNFYMEGAGCYSPTFFANNCDIAALVNLALKDLNQNLDNNQLMHSTIYSYSQRGVVADRISTYRLEGYDISLNVSSETLFDAEDIADAPDGDIGYIFGYYSKDGKQIMITHIVDALNAKDILTDVFATSKGLIDYIGDYRYSKENPDTYNQDSYDQIVAKAEDESINTNNPLLAVRNPDGSVTFFLYINGELVKFLLIS
;
A
#
# COMPACT_ATOMS: atom_id res chain seq x y z
N MET A 1 -36.23 3.40 -35.81
CA MET A 1 -35.76 4.68 -35.25
C MET A 1 -34.46 5.00 -35.95
N HIS A 2 -34.30 6.21 -36.49
CA HIS A 2 -33.07 6.60 -37.17
C HIS A 2 -32.45 7.74 -36.39
N TYR A 3 -31.13 7.71 -36.24
CA TYR A 3 -30.36 8.72 -35.52
C TYR A 3 -29.42 9.44 -36.47
N PHE A 4 -29.30 10.74 -36.27
CA PHE A 4 -28.40 11.62 -37.00
C PHE A 4 -27.53 12.34 -35.99
N ALA A 5 -26.20 12.28 -36.16
CA ALA A 5 -25.29 13.09 -35.39
C ALA A 5 -24.94 14.35 -36.18
N LEU A 6 -25.20 15.49 -35.62
CA LEU A 6 -24.90 16.80 -36.22
C LEU A 6 -23.87 17.52 -35.35
N GLY A 7 -22.67 17.74 -35.90
CA GLY A 7 -21.64 18.57 -35.27
C GLY A 7 -21.76 20.01 -35.72
N VAL A 8 -22.00 20.92 -34.80
CA VAL A 8 -22.05 22.37 -35.06
C VAL A 8 -20.77 22.99 -34.51
N LYS A 9 -19.94 23.55 -35.40
CA LYS A 9 -18.71 24.24 -34.99
C LYS A 9 -19.06 25.60 -34.44
N ASN A 10 -18.64 25.91 -33.22
CA ASN A 10 -18.74 27.23 -32.62
C ASN A 10 -17.36 27.71 -32.13
N ASN A 11 -17.27 28.91 -31.56
CA ASN A 11 -16.00 29.50 -31.14
C ASN A 11 -15.28 28.74 -29.99
N GLY A 12 -15.94 27.78 -29.35
CA GLY A 12 -15.38 26.98 -28.26
C GLY A 12 -15.16 25.51 -28.62
N GLY A 13 -15.41 25.11 -29.90
CA GLY A 13 -15.27 23.71 -30.30
C GLY A 13 -16.41 23.20 -31.18
N VAL A 14 -16.71 21.91 -31.11
CA VAL A 14 -17.81 21.30 -31.85
C VAL A 14 -18.90 20.88 -30.86
N GLU A 15 -20.08 21.47 -30.99
CA GLU A 15 -21.28 21.04 -30.26
C GLU A 15 -21.98 19.94 -31.07
N TRP A 16 -22.19 18.78 -30.44
CA TRP A 16 -22.87 17.66 -31.05
C TRP A 16 -24.34 17.62 -30.65
N LYS A 17 -25.21 17.46 -31.66
CA LYS A 17 -26.65 17.22 -31.47
C LYS A 17 -27.02 15.89 -32.10
N ILE A 18 -27.71 15.04 -31.34
CA ILE A 18 -28.31 13.82 -31.92
C ILE A 18 -29.77 14.11 -32.17
N LEU A 19 -30.15 13.98 -33.41
CA LEU A 19 -31.52 14.07 -33.86
C LEU A 19 -32.02 12.67 -34.13
N PHE A 20 -33.27 12.38 -33.84
CA PHE A 20 -33.87 11.10 -34.17
C PHE A 20 -35.30 11.27 -34.72
N THR A 21 -35.73 10.27 -35.47
CA THR A 21 -37.11 10.12 -35.91
C THR A 21 -37.64 8.75 -35.60
N GLN A 22 -38.90 8.64 -35.28
CA GLN A 22 -39.58 7.39 -34.88
C GLN A 22 -40.07 6.55 -36.06
N GLN A 23 -39.76 6.90 -37.29
CA GLN A 23 -40.24 6.18 -38.47
C GLN A 23 -39.72 4.73 -38.47
N LYS A 24 -40.63 3.78 -38.55
CA LYS A 24 -40.29 2.37 -38.82
C LYS A 24 -40.02 2.20 -40.31
N CYS A 25 -38.80 1.80 -40.65
CA CYS A 25 -38.45 1.44 -42.02
C CYS A 25 -38.50 -0.08 -42.16
N GLY A 26 -39.47 -0.58 -42.89
CA GLY A 26 -39.54 -1.98 -43.30
C GLY A 26 -38.75 -2.19 -44.60
N LYS A 27 -37.75 -3.04 -44.60
CA LYS A 27 -36.84 -3.39 -45.73
C LYS A 27 -35.72 -2.36 -46.01
N TYR A 28 -34.84 -2.23 -45.05
CA TYR A 28 -33.64 -1.40 -45.14
C TYR A 28 -32.69 -1.82 -46.28
N ASP A 29 -32.56 -3.11 -46.51
CA ASP A 29 -31.61 -3.69 -47.46
C ASP A 29 -31.93 -3.34 -48.93
N ALA A 30 -33.21 -3.20 -49.27
CA ALA A 30 -33.62 -2.84 -50.62
C ALA A 30 -33.40 -1.35 -50.93
N ILE A 31 -33.40 -0.48 -49.92
CA ILE A 31 -33.24 0.97 -50.08
C ILE A 31 -31.75 1.33 -50.31
N MET A 32 -30.84 0.52 -49.82
CA MET A 32 -29.41 0.82 -49.87
C MET A 32 -28.79 0.62 -51.29
N PHE A 33 -29.45 -0.16 -52.14
CA PHE A 33 -28.95 -0.48 -53.47
C PHE A 33 -29.57 0.35 -54.63
N ASP A 34 -30.65 1.10 -54.36
CA ASP A 34 -31.31 1.94 -55.37
C ASP A 34 -31.19 3.42 -54.99
N LEU A 35 -30.52 4.24 -55.84
CA LEU A 35 -30.27 5.64 -55.63
C LEU A 35 -31.59 6.46 -55.57
N LYS A 36 -32.60 6.14 -56.36
CA LYS A 36 -33.90 6.83 -56.36
C LYS A 36 -34.68 6.50 -55.09
N LEU A 37 -34.61 5.27 -54.61
CA LEU A 37 -35.22 4.90 -53.34
C LEU A 37 -34.50 5.55 -52.16
N LYS A 38 -33.20 5.78 -52.25
CA LYS A 38 -32.44 6.56 -51.23
C LYS A 38 -32.91 8.01 -51.15
N GLU A 39 -33.07 8.68 -52.31
CA GLU A 39 -33.55 10.07 -52.35
C GLU A 39 -34.98 10.22 -51.83
N LEU A 40 -35.88 9.34 -52.24
CA LEU A 40 -37.25 9.29 -51.73
C LEU A 40 -37.29 9.00 -50.20
N PHE A 41 -36.43 8.11 -49.73
CA PHE A 41 -36.31 7.79 -48.32
C PHE A 41 -35.80 8.99 -47.51
N LEU A 42 -34.75 9.66 -47.99
CA LEU A 42 -34.19 10.87 -47.37
C LEU A 42 -35.21 11.98 -47.34
N HIS A 43 -35.93 12.24 -48.45
CA HIS A 43 -36.97 13.23 -48.51
C HIS A 43 -38.11 12.96 -47.51
N LYS A 44 -38.54 11.71 -47.42
CA LYS A 44 -39.56 11.28 -46.48
C LYS A 44 -39.06 11.34 -45.02
N LEU A 45 -37.79 11.07 -44.79
CA LEU A 45 -37.14 11.13 -43.47
C LEU A 45 -37.01 12.59 -43.01
N LEU A 46 -36.59 13.50 -43.88
CA LEU A 46 -36.42 14.92 -43.60
C LEU A 46 -37.76 15.67 -43.43
N SER A 47 -38.87 15.11 -43.97
CA SER A 47 -40.21 15.64 -43.74
C SER A 47 -40.85 15.23 -42.41
N GLN A 48 -40.23 14.33 -41.66
CA GLN A 48 -40.74 13.90 -40.35
C GLN A 48 -40.30 14.88 -39.25
N PRO A 49 -41.08 14.96 -38.15
CA PRO A 49 -40.65 15.69 -36.98
C PRO A 49 -39.34 15.13 -36.46
N LEU A 50 -38.33 15.99 -36.32
CA LEU A 50 -37.04 15.64 -35.72
C LEU A 50 -37.10 15.97 -34.22
N HIS A 51 -36.81 15.00 -33.43
CA HIS A 51 -36.65 15.19 -31.99
C HIS A 51 -35.17 15.29 -31.68
N SER A 52 -34.80 16.27 -30.85
CA SER A 52 -33.42 16.41 -30.38
C SER A 52 -33.24 15.66 -29.06
N LEU A 53 -32.14 14.93 -28.96
CA LEU A 53 -31.66 14.41 -27.70
C LEU A 53 -30.58 15.32 -27.14
N GLY A 54 -30.61 15.54 -25.84
CA GLY A 54 -29.50 16.17 -25.17
C GLY A 54 -28.27 15.28 -25.34
N VAL A 55 -27.16 15.87 -25.80
CA VAL A 55 -25.89 15.17 -25.97
C VAL A 55 -24.90 15.78 -25.00
N GLN A 56 -24.31 14.92 -24.19
CA GLN A 56 -23.20 15.30 -23.33
C GLN A 56 -21.95 14.62 -23.86
N LEU A 57 -20.93 15.41 -24.14
CA LEU A 57 -19.62 14.86 -24.49
C LEU A 57 -19.01 14.21 -23.25
N ILE A 58 -18.65 12.94 -23.38
CA ILE A 58 -17.97 12.19 -22.34
C ILE A 58 -16.53 11.99 -22.79
N ASN A 59 -15.61 12.66 -22.13
CA ASN A 59 -14.18 12.44 -22.30
C ASN A 59 -13.48 12.38 -20.94
N GLN A 60 -12.22 12.00 -20.93
CA GLN A 60 -11.43 11.81 -19.71
C GLN A 60 -11.32 13.12 -18.91
N ASP A 61 -11.15 14.27 -19.58
CA ASP A 61 -11.02 15.57 -18.90
C ASP A 61 -12.32 16.00 -18.20
N MET A 62 -13.46 15.69 -18.80
CA MET A 62 -14.76 15.98 -18.16
C MET A 62 -15.03 15.08 -16.95
N PHE A 63 -14.58 13.83 -17.01
CA PHE A 63 -14.72 12.90 -15.88
C PHE A 63 -13.80 13.26 -14.73
N PHE A 64 -12.54 13.54 -15.00
CA PHE A 64 -11.50 13.63 -13.99
C PHE A 64 -10.90 15.02 -13.78
N GLY A 65 -11.24 16.01 -14.58
CA GLY A 65 -10.66 17.37 -14.51
C GLY A 65 -10.87 18.10 -13.18
N ARG A 66 -11.77 17.62 -12.31
CA ARG A 66 -12.08 18.25 -11.01
C ARG A 66 -11.54 17.54 -9.79
N GLY A 67 -11.00 16.32 -9.92
CA GLY A 67 -10.62 15.53 -8.76
C GLY A 67 -9.66 14.37 -9.07
N ALA A 68 -9.03 14.38 -10.23
CA ALA A 68 -8.04 13.37 -10.59
C ALA A 68 -6.79 13.44 -9.69
N PHE A 69 -6.11 12.31 -9.54
CA PHE A 69 -4.74 12.30 -9.09
C PHE A 69 -3.80 12.97 -10.12
N SER A 70 -2.56 13.19 -9.73
CA SER A 70 -1.54 13.75 -10.60
C SER A 70 -1.38 12.93 -11.89
N GLU A 71 -0.96 13.55 -12.96
CA GLU A 71 -0.72 12.86 -14.23
C GLU A 71 0.32 11.75 -14.06
N LYS A 72 1.37 11.99 -13.25
CA LYS A 72 2.41 11.01 -12.95
C LYS A 72 1.87 9.74 -12.31
N PHE A 73 0.83 9.84 -11.47
CA PHE A 73 0.18 8.67 -10.91
C PHE A 73 -0.76 8.01 -11.93
N ARG A 74 -1.59 8.80 -12.61
CA ARG A 74 -2.61 8.29 -13.53
C ARG A 74 -2.07 7.46 -14.68
N ILE A 75 -0.85 7.76 -15.14
CA ILE A 75 -0.19 7.01 -16.23
C ILE A 75 0.50 5.73 -15.77
N LYS A 76 0.68 5.53 -14.44
CA LYS A 76 1.30 4.29 -13.93
C LYS A 76 0.40 3.09 -14.19
N ARG A 77 1.05 1.98 -14.53
CA ARG A 77 0.42 0.66 -14.60
C ARG A 77 0.49 0.07 -13.19
N VAL A 78 -0.65 -0.05 -12.53
CA VAL A 78 -0.75 -0.50 -11.14
C VAL A 78 -1.17 -1.95 -11.09
N ALA A 79 -0.41 -2.80 -10.41
CA ALA A 79 -0.84 -4.14 -10.00
C ALA A 79 -1.42 -4.05 -8.58
N LEU A 80 -2.70 -4.38 -8.43
CA LEU A 80 -3.38 -4.42 -7.13
C LEU A 80 -3.57 -5.87 -6.71
N VAL A 81 -2.88 -6.27 -5.65
CA VAL A 81 -2.83 -7.63 -5.13
C VAL A 81 -3.63 -7.71 -3.84
N GLY A 82 -4.64 -8.59 -3.82
CA GLY A 82 -5.62 -8.69 -2.73
C GLY A 82 -6.76 -7.68 -2.87
N LEU A 83 -7.97 -8.18 -3.07
CA LEU A 83 -9.17 -7.38 -3.29
C LEU A 83 -10.17 -7.49 -2.13
N GLY A 84 -9.67 -7.74 -0.93
CA GLY A 84 -10.46 -7.74 0.31
C GLY A 84 -10.96 -6.35 0.71
N ALA A 85 -11.08 -6.13 2.01
CA ALA A 85 -11.57 -4.85 2.56
C ALA A 85 -10.73 -3.66 2.09
N VAL A 86 -9.40 -3.73 2.26
CA VAL A 86 -8.46 -2.67 1.87
C VAL A 86 -8.37 -2.54 0.35
N GLY A 87 -8.11 -3.63 -0.37
CA GLY A 87 -7.87 -3.58 -1.81
C GLY A 87 -9.08 -3.15 -2.63
N SER A 88 -10.30 -3.53 -2.21
CA SER A 88 -11.51 -3.05 -2.88
C SER A 88 -11.72 -1.53 -2.73
N MET A 89 -11.34 -0.96 -1.57
CA MET A 89 -11.35 0.49 -1.34
C MET A 89 -10.27 1.20 -2.17
N VAL A 90 -9.07 0.61 -2.25
CA VAL A 90 -7.98 1.11 -3.12
C VAL A 90 -8.45 1.14 -4.57
N ALA A 91 -9.00 0.03 -5.10
CA ALA A 91 -9.51 -0.05 -6.47
C ALA A 91 -10.55 1.03 -6.76
N ASN A 92 -11.52 1.20 -5.85
CA ASN A 92 -12.56 2.21 -5.95
C ASN A 92 -11.99 3.63 -5.99
N SER A 93 -11.06 3.94 -5.09
CA SER A 93 -10.42 5.27 -5.02
C SER A 93 -9.55 5.56 -6.24
N LEU A 94 -8.79 4.58 -6.74
CA LEU A 94 -8.00 4.70 -7.95
C LEU A 94 -8.87 4.92 -9.19
N ALA A 95 -10.01 4.24 -9.29
CA ALA A 95 -10.96 4.45 -10.39
C ALA A 95 -11.50 5.88 -10.39
N HIS A 96 -11.92 6.41 -9.24
CA HIS A 96 -12.36 7.80 -9.08
C HIS A 96 -11.23 8.82 -9.35
N SER A 97 -10.00 8.43 -9.14
CA SER A 97 -8.82 9.28 -9.35
C SER A 97 -8.32 9.30 -10.80
N GLY A 98 -8.93 8.51 -11.69
CA GLY A 98 -8.63 8.54 -13.11
C GLY A 98 -7.43 7.70 -13.54
N ILE A 99 -7.05 6.68 -12.75
CA ILE A 99 -5.99 5.72 -13.16
C ILE A 99 -6.33 5.11 -14.52
N SER A 100 -5.34 4.95 -15.39
CA SER A 100 -5.57 4.48 -16.75
C SER A 100 -5.47 2.95 -16.88
N LYS A 101 -4.60 2.31 -16.11
CA LYS A 101 -4.36 0.87 -16.20
C LYS A 101 -4.18 0.23 -14.84
N ILE A 102 -4.92 -0.85 -14.59
CA ILE A 102 -4.88 -1.62 -13.36
C ILE A 102 -4.94 -3.12 -13.67
N GLY A 103 -4.01 -3.88 -13.09
CA GLY A 103 -4.09 -5.33 -13.00
C GLY A 103 -4.65 -5.73 -11.63
N LEU A 104 -5.52 -6.71 -11.60
CA LEU A 104 -6.22 -7.18 -10.41
C LEU A 104 -5.80 -8.61 -10.10
N TRP A 105 -5.49 -8.90 -8.85
CA TRP A 105 -5.11 -10.24 -8.40
C TRP A 105 -5.79 -10.59 -7.09
N ASP A 106 -6.68 -11.55 -7.12
CA ASP A 106 -7.30 -12.19 -5.94
C ASP A 106 -7.81 -13.56 -6.36
N ILE A 107 -7.83 -14.52 -5.44
CA ILE A 107 -8.27 -15.90 -5.69
C ILE A 107 -9.67 -16.18 -5.14
N ASP A 108 -10.21 -15.26 -4.37
CA ASP A 108 -11.45 -15.48 -3.61
C ASP A 108 -12.71 -15.06 -4.39
N VAL A 109 -13.84 -15.51 -3.86
CA VAL A 109 -15.18 -15.05 -4.23
C VAL A 109 -15.71 -14.05 -3.19
N VAL A 110 -16.69 -13.24 -3.59
CA VAL A 110 -17.36 -12.32 -2.69
C VAL A 110 -18.35 -13.06 -1.79
N GLU A 111 -18.15 -12.92 -0.49
CA GLU A 111 -19.00 -13.53 0.54
C GLU A 111 -19.81 -12.46 1.30
N PRO A 112 -20.92 -12.83 1.98
CA PRO A 112 -21.76 -11.87 2.70
C PRO A 112 -21.02 -11.01 3.69
N GLY A 113 -20.05 -11.58 4.42
CA GLY A 113 -19.23 -10.86 5.41
C GLY A 113 -18.26 -9.84 4.80
N ASN A 114 -18.06 -9.85 3.48
CA ASN A 114 -17.24 -8.85 2.82
C ASN A 114 -17.97 -7.50 2.65
N ILE A 115 -19.31 -7.52 2.47
CA ILE A 115 -20.08 -6.34 2.06
C ILE A 115 -19.97 -5.18 3.07
N CYS A 116 -19.99 -5.49 4.36
CA CYS A 116 -20.03 -4.45 5.42
C CYS A 116 -18.75 -3.62 5.52
N ARG A 117 -17.62 -4.09 4.94
CA ARG A 117 -16.30 -3.48 5.10
C ARG A 117 -15.52 -3.33 3.79
N SER A 118 -16.17 -3.49 2.65
CA SER A 118 -15.56 -3.44 1.33
C SER A 118 -16.38 -2.62 0.34
N ALA A 119 -15.95 -2.53 -0.91
CA ALA A 119 -16.67 -1.85 -1.97
C ALA A 119 -17.74 -2.74 -2.66
N TYR A 120 -17.88 -4.00 -2.25
CA TYR A 120 -18.83 -4.94 -2.85
C TYR A 120 -20.29 -4.66 -2.45
N THR A 121 -21.20 -5.13 -3.29
CA THR A 121 -22.62 -5.04 -3.10
C THR A 121 -23.28 -6.42 -3.06
N ILE A 122 -24.56 -6.50 -2.74
CA ILE A 122 -25.33 -7.74 -2.77
C ILE A 122 -25.32 -8.40 -4.16
N ASN A 123 -25.16 -7.63 -5.22
CA ASN A 123 -25.12 -8.13 -6.60
C ASN A 123 -23.83 -8.87 -6.95
N ASP A 124 -22.80 -8.77 -6.10
CA ASP A 124 -21.50 -9.34 -6.30
C ASP A 124 -21.32 -10.69 -5.59
N LEU A 125 -22.28 -11.08 -4.73
CA LEU A 125 -22.22 -12.32 -3.96
C LEU A 125 -22.01 -13.55 -4.87
N GLY A 126 -21.02 -14.36 -4.48
CA GLY A 126 -20.67 -15.61 -5.17
C GLY A 126 -19.89 -15.41 -6.46
N LYS A 127 -19.62 -14.17 -6.88
CA LYS A 127 -18.74 -13.88 -8.02
C LYS A 127 -17.29 -13.79 -7.58
N SER A 128 -16.36 -14.00 -8.52
CA SER A 128 -14.95 -13.70 -8.31
C SER A 128 -14.78 -12.25 -7.84
N LYS A 129 -13.89 -12.02 -6.87
CA LYS A 129 -13.54 -10.67 -6.42
C LYS A 129 -12.94 -9.85 -7.57
N VAL A 130 -12.14 -10.47 -8.44
CA VAL A 130 -11.55 -9.82 -9.61
C VAL A 130 -12.63 -9.34 -10.59
N GLU A 131 -13.57 -10.20 -10.97
CA GLU A 131 -14.68 -9.84 -11.87
C GLU A 131 -15.55 -8.72 -11.28
N SER A 132 -15.85 -8.82 -9.98
CA SER A 132 -16.68 -7.84 -9.29
C SER A 132 -15.99 -6.47 -9.25
N ILE A 133 -14.72 -6.40 -8.85
CA ILE A 133 -13.96 -5.15 -8.85
C ILE A 133 -13.78 -4.59 -10.26
N ALA A 134 -13.45 -5.43 -11.24
CA ALA A 134 -13.34 -4.99 -12.64
C ALA A 134 -14.65 -4.32 -13.14
N SER A 135 -15.79 -4.89 -12.77
CA SER A 135 -17.10 -4.32 -13.10
C SER A 135 -17.36 -2.99 -12.37
N ILE A 136 -17.06 -2.92 -11.07
CA ILE A 136 -17.23 -1.71 -10.26
C ILE A 136 -16.37 -0.57 -10.81
N ILE A 137 -15.08 -0.79 -11.00
CA ILE A 137 -14.17 0.26 -11.46
C ILE A 137 -14.46 0.73 -12.88
N LYS A 138 -14.90 -0.17 -13.78
CA LYS A 138 -15.34 0.20 -15.12
C LYS A 138 -16.63 1.02 -15.12
N SER A 139 -17.50 0.82 -14.15
CA SER A 139 -18.70 1.65 -14.00
C SER A 139 -18.40 3.07 -13.52
N ILE A 140 -17.28 3.26 -12.79
CA ILE A 140 -16.78 4.54 -12.31
C ILE A 140 -15.93 5.24 -13.39
N ASN A 141 -14.98 4.50 -13.94
CA ASN A 141 -14.04 4.97 -14.94
C ASN A 141 -14.16 4.14 -16.23
N PRO A 142 -14.97 4.55 -17.20
CA PRO A 142 -15.15 3.80 -18.44
C PRO A 142 -13.89 3.77 -19.34
N PHE A 143 -12.87 4.55 -19.01
CA PHE A 143 -11.60 4.63 -19.77
C PHE A 143 -10.51 3.74 -19.19
N ILE A 144 -10.77 3.07 -18.05
CA ILE A 144 -9.77 2.24 -17.39
C ILE A 144 -9.54 0.92 -18.14
N GLU A 145 -8.29 0.56 -18.32
CA GLU A 145 -7.90 -0.79 -18.74
C GLU A 145 -7.71 -1.65 -17.49
N ALA A 146 -8.67 -2.52 -17.24
CA ALA A 146 -8.62 -3.48 -16.12
C ALA A 146 -8.38 -4.88 -16.66
N SER A 147 -7.35 -5.56 -16.16
CA SER A 147 -6.97 -6.93 -16.50
C SER A 147 -6.89 -7.80 -15.25
N ASP A 148 -7.20 -9.09 -15.40
CA ASP A 148 -6.90 -10.11 -14.40
C ASP A 148 -5.44 -10.55 -14.59
N ILE A 149 -4.62 -10.43 -13.55
CA ILE A 149 -3.21 -10.84 -13.61
C ILE A 149 -3.08 -12.36 -13.65
N CYS A 150 -4.09 -13.10 -13.18
CA CYS A 150 -4.07 -14.56 -13.08
C CYS A 150 -4.84 -15.28 -14.20
N GLU A 151 -5.47 -14.57 -15.15
CA GLU A 151 -6.33 -15.16 -16.18
C GLU A 151 -5.62 -16.21 -17.04
N ASN A 152 -4.33 -16.05 -17.31
CA ASN A 152 -3.51 -16.97 -18.10
C ASN A 152 -2.68 -17.92 -17.24
N GLY A 153 -2.64 -17.73 -15.98
CA GLY A 153 -1.90 -18.57 -15.04
C GLY A 153 -2.81 -19.64 -14.47
N SER A 154 -2.47 -20.86 -14.71
CA SER A 154 -3.00 -22.07 -14.09
C SER A 154 -2.95 -22.06 -12.57
N TRP A 155 -3.58 -21.06 -11.94
CA TRP A 155 -3.93 -21.11 -10.53
C TRP A 155 -5.18 -21.98 -10.41
N GLU A 156 -5.10 -23.24 -10.90
CA GLU A 156 -6.11 -24.24 -10.64
C GLU A 156 -6.10 -24.52 -9.13
N TYR A 157 -7.02 -23.84 -8.47
CA TYR A 157 -7.46 -24.22 -7.14
C TYR A 157 -8.16 -25.56 -7.31
N ASN A 158 -7.51 -26.64 -6.96
CA ASN A 158 -8.11 -27.95 -6.99
C ASN A 158 -9.08 -28.06 -5.81
N LEU A 159 -10.33 -27.64 -6.04
CA LEU A 159 -11.41 -27.67 -5.05
C LEU A 159 -11.73 -29.08 -4.54
N ASP A 160 -11.21 -30.12 -5.21
CA ASP A 160 -11.48 -31.53 -4.86
C ASP A 160 -10.55 -32.08 -3.77
N ASP A 161 -9.55 -31.32 -3.29
CA ASP A 161 -8.68 -31.77 -2.20
C ASP A 161 -9.05 -31.11 -0.88
N ASP A 162 -9.97 -31.73 -0.13
CA ASP A 162 -10.37 -31.32 1.23
C ASP A 162 -9.20 -31.13 2.21
N ARG A 163 -7.99 -31.57 1.85
CA ARG A 163 -6.77 -31.41 2.65
C ARG A 163 -6.14 -30.03 2.50
N VAL A 164 -6.46 -29.28 1.44
CA VAL A 164 -5.95 -27.93 1.16
C VAL A 164 -6.50 -26.90 2.16
N PHE A 165 -7.66 -27.19 2.75
CA PHE A 165 -8.33 -26.27 3.70
C PHE A 165 -7.73 -26.23 5.11
N ARG A 166 -6.77 -27.07 5.47
CA ARG A 166 -6.39 -27.23 6.89
C ARG A 166 -5.03 -26.74 7.33
N SER A 167 -4.09 -26.41 6.45
CA SER A 167 -2.75 -25.99 6.91
C SER A 167 -1.81 -25.44 5.84
N THR A 168 -2.25 -25.12 4.66
CA THR A 168 -1.31 -24.70 3.62
C THR A 168 -1.10 -23.21 3.67
N SER A 169 0.14 -22.79 3.88
CA SER A 169 0.57 -21.47 3.53
C SER A 169 0.31 -21.26 2.04
N PHE A 170 0.02 -20.03 1.64
CA PHE A 170 -0.14 -19.65 0.22
C PHE A 170 1.01 -20.17 -0.66
N TYR A 171 2.20 -20.33 -0.09
CA TYR A 171 3.40 -20.90 -0.74
C TYR A 171 3.30 -22.36 -1.11
N ASP A 172 2.65 -23.20 -0.30
CA ASP A 172 2.60 -24.65 -0.55
C ASP A 172 1.71 -24.98 -1.76
N ASN A 173 0.86 -24.06 -2.16
CA ASN A 173 -0.05 -24.18 -3.32
C ASN A 173 0.45 -23.50 -4.59
N ILE A 174 1.51 -22.67 -4.50
CA ILE A 174 2.13 -22.05 -5.66
C ILE A 174 3.12 -23.05 -6.26
N ASN A 175 2.71 -23.75 -7.32
CA ASN A 175 3.61 -24.56 -8.12
C ASN A 175 4.73 -23.69 -8.69
N TYR A 176 5.99 -24.13 -8.63
CA TYR A 176 7.18 -23.37 -9.03
C TYR A 176 7.06 -22.73 -10.43
N LYS A 177 6.41 -23.43 -11.36
CA LYS A 177 6.14 -22.93 -12.70
C LYS A 177 5.19 -21.72 -12.71
N ASN A 178 4.27 -21.66 -11.77
CA ASN A 178 3.31 -20.58 -11.64
C ASN A 178 3.94 -19.32 -11.02
N GLN A 179 4.99 -19.47 -10.20
CA GLN A 179 5.72 -18.33 -9.65
C GLN A 179 6.48 -17.56 -10.73
N GLU A 180 7.16 -18.26 -11.66
CA GLU A 180 7.87 -17.62 -12.76
C GLU A 180 6.91 -16.88 -13.72
N ASP A 181 5.72 -17.44 -13.95
CA ASP A 181 4.72 -16.81 -14.79
C ASP A 181 4.11 -15.58 -14.09
N ALA A 182 3.84 -15.65 -12.78
CA ALA A 182 3.39 -14.51 -12.00
C ALA A 182 4.42 -13.37 -11.97
N ILE A 183 5.71 -13.68 -11.85
CA ILE A 183 6.79 -12.70 -11.91
C ILE A 183 6.79 -11.98 -13.26
N LYS A 184 6.68 -12.73 -14.36
CA LYS A 184 6.64 -12.16 -15.73
C LYS A 184 5.44 -11.24 -15.94
N GLU A 185 4.28 -11.62 -15.40
CA GLU A 185 3.09 -10.76 -15.46
C GLU A 185 3.28 -9.46 -14.65
N LEU A 186 3.93 -9.54 -13.48
CA LEU A 186 4.22 -8.38 -12.66
C LEU A 186 5.24 -7.43 -13.30
N ASP A 187 6.20 -7.92 -14.09
CA ASP A 187 7.17 -7.08 -14.81
C ASP A 187 6.53 -6.03 -15.73
N GLY A 188 5.25 -6.26 -16.10
CA GLY A 188 4.46 -5.32 -16.88
C GLY A 188 3.96 -4.08 -16.12
N TYR A 189 4.19 -3.97 -14.79
CA TYR A 189 3.65 -2.91 -13.93
C TYR A 189 4.74 -1.99 -13.40
N ASP A 190 4.34 -0.76 -13.07
CA ASP A 190 5.24 0.30 -12.56
C ASP A 190 5.13 0.44 -11.03
N LEU A 191 4.02 -0.06 -10.47
CA LEU A 191 3.70 -0.01 -9.04
C LEU A 191 2.88 -1.23 -8.65
N ILE A 192 3.28 -1.91 -7.59
CA ILE A 192 2.50 -2.97 -6.94
C ILE A 192 1.92 -2.41 -5.64
N ILE A 193 0.61 -2.51 -5.48
CA ILE A 193 -0.07 -2.21 -4.22
C ILE A 193 -0.55 -3.54 -3.64
N ASP A 194 0.11 -4.01 -2.58
CA ASP A 194 -0.27 -5.20 -1.84
C ASP A 194 -1.29 -4.84 -0.75
N CYS A 195 -2.46 -5.46 -0.81
CA CYS A 195 -3.55 -5.31 0.14
C CYS A 195 -4.00 -6.65 0.74
N THR A 196 -3.15 -7.67 0.64
CA THR A 196 -3.51 -9.02 1.11
C THR A 196 -3.49 -9.15 2.62
N GLY A 197 -2.66 -8.34 3.31
CA GLY A 197 -2.32 -8.57 4.72
C GLY A 197 -1.54 -9.86 4.97
N SER A 198 -1.28 -10.67 3.94
CA SER A 198 -0.57 -11.94 4.03
C SER A 198 0.95 -11.73 4.14
N ASN A 199 1.56 -12.41 5.10
CA ASN A 199 3.02 -12.42 5.25
C ASN A 199 3.69 -13.16 4.10
N GLU A 200 3.06 -14.23 3.64
CA GLU A 200 3.55 -15.07 2.56
C GLU A 200 3.56 -14.30 1.23
N MET A 201 2.45 -13.61 0.92
CA MET A 201 2.37 -12.81 -0.29
C MET A 201 3.39 -11.67 -0.28
N LEU A 202 3.51 -10.93 0.83
CA LEU A 202 4.48 -9.85 0.91
C LEU A 202 5.92 -10.36 0.83
N HIS A 203 6.21 -11.51 1.43
CA HIS A 203 7.51 -12.16 1.28
C HIS A 203 7.78 -12.52 -0.19
N PHE A 204 6.81 -13.12 -0.87
CA PHE A 204 6.92 -13.43 -2.30
C PHE A 204 7.18 -12.18 -3.14
N LEU A 205 6.37 -11.14 -2.99
CA LEU A 205 6.52 -9.88 -3.74
C LEU A 205 7.87 -9.21 -3.47
N SER A 206 8.35 -9.26 -2.23
CA SER A 206 9.64 -8.65 -1.84
C SER A 206 10.84 -9.26 -2.58
N TYR A 207 10.76 -10.52 -2.94
CA TYR A 207 11.82 -11.21 -3.68
C TYR A 207 11.56 -11.26 -5.19
N ALA A 208 10.32 -11.52 -5.58
CA ALA A 208 9.95 -11.72 -6.98
C ALA A 208 9.91 -10.42 -7.78
N ALA A 209 9.54 -9.31 -7.16
CA ALA A 209 9.32 -8.03 -7.79
C ALA A 209 10.18 -6.91 -7.19
N SER A 210 11.39 -7.22 -6.73
CA SER A 210 12.29 -6.28 -6.05
C SER A 210 12.67 -5.04 -6.90
N ASN A 211 12.53 -5.11 -8.21
CA ASN A 211 12.81 -4.01 -9.14
C ASN A 211 11.62 -3.08 -9.37
N ILE A 212 10.43 -3.45 -8.87
CA ILE A 212 9.20 -2.68 -9.00
C ILE A 212 8.94 -1.96 -7.67
N GLU A 213 8.34 -0.79 -7.74
CA GLU A 213 7.90 -0.09 -6.54
C GLU A 213 6.75 -0.86 -5.87
N ILE A 214 6.95 -1.26 -4.61
CA ILE A 214 5.96 -1.99 -3.81
C ILE A 214 5.47 -1.09 -2.68
N VAL A 215 4.15 -0.99 -2.54
CA VAL A 215 3.46 -0.36 -1.42
C VAL A 215 2.51 -1.38 -0.81
N SER A 216 2.81 -1.86 0.39
CA SER A 216 1.93 -2.79 1.13
C SER A 216 1.07 -2.03 2.12
N LEU A 217 -0.24 -2.21 2.04
CA LEU A 217 -1.26 -1.60 2.90
C LEU A 217 -1.90 -2.68 3.77
N CYS A 218 -1.64 -2.63 5.06
CA CYS A 218 -2.16 -3.60 6.02
C CYS A 218 -2.83 -2.88 7.19
N ILE A 219 -4.12 -3.10 7.39
CA ILE A 219 -4.84 -2.61 8.58
C ILE A 219 -4.63 -3.56 9.76
N THR A 220 -4.57 -3.00 10.95
CA THR A 220 -4.48 -3.72 12.22
C THR A 220 -5.32 -3.05 13.29
N ASN A 221 -5.45 -3.66 14.47
CA ASN A 221 -6.17 -3.10 15.61
C ASN A 221 -7.57 -2.57 15.27
N HIS A 222 -8.41 -3.41 14.61
CA HIS A 222 -9.78 -3.02 14.23
C HIS A 222 -9.85 -1.79 13.31
N ALA A 223 -8.85 -1.60 12.44
CA ALA A 223 -8.61 -0.42 11.62
C ALA A 223 -8.35 0.87 12.43
N TYR A 224 -7.75 0.74 13.63
CA TYR A 224 -7.13 1.87 14.30
C TYR A 224 -5.84 2.27 13.61
N ASP A 225 -5.11 1.29 13.06
CA ASP A 225 -3.85 1.52 12.39
C ASP A 225 -3.86 0.98 10.96
N LEU A 226 -3.17 1.68 10.08
CA LEU A 226 -2.79 1.24 8.74
C LEU A 226 -1.27 1.32 8.60
N LEU A 227 -0.65 0.19 8.37
CA LEU A 227 0.75 0.13 7.97
C LEU A 227 0.84 0.31 6.45
N CYS A 228 1.52 1.35 6.04
CA CYS A 228 1.88 1.59 4.65
C CYS A 228 3.39 1.38 4.53
N ILE A 229 3.80 0.23 4.04
CA ILE A 229 5.21 -0.18 3.97
C ILE A 229 5.67 -0.18 2.52
N THR A 230 6.84 0.43 2.26
CA THR A 230 7.41 0.49 0.93
C THR A 230 8.74 -0.25 0.85
N ASN A 231 9.07 -0.82 -0.33
CA ASN A 231 10.36 -1.46 -0.56
C ASN A 231 11.53 -0.47 -0.72
N ARG A 232 11.28 0.81 -0.63
CA ARG A 232 12.31 1.86 -0.67
C ARG A 232 13.09 1.96 0.63
N ASP A 233 12.43 1.70 1.75
CA ASP A 233 13.05 1.72 3.07
C ASP A 233 13.73 0.39 3.41
N GLY A 234 13.51 -0.63 2.58
CA GLY A 234 14.11 -1.93 2.77
C GLY A 234 13.23 -3.08 2.33
N ASN A 235 13.48 -4.29 2.84
CA ASN A 235 12.63 -5.45 2.57
C ASN A 235 11.25 -5.26 3.22
N PRO A 236 10.15 -5.14 2.46
CA PRO A 236 8.83 -4.81 3.03
C PRO A 236 8.30 -5.84 4.01
N PHE A 237 8.63 -7.11 3.80
CA PHE A 237 8.21 -8.19 4.70
C PHE A 237 8.87 -8.06 6.07
N GLU A 238 10.17 -7.78 6.11
CA GLU A 238 10.92 -7.59 7.35
C GLU A 238 10.49 -6.31 8.06
N LEU A 239 10.33 -5.21 7.32
CA LEU A 239 9.82 -3.94 7.83
C LEU A 239 8.44 -4.11 8.48
N ARG A 240 7.50 -4.77 7.79
CA ARG A 240 6.15 -4.99 8.36
C ARG A 240 6.19 -5.77 9.67
N LYS A 241 7.00 -6.82 9.75
CA LYS A 241 7.15 -7.59 11.00
C LYS A 241 7.66 -6.73 12.16
N ALA A 242 8.68 -5.91 11.89
CA ALA A 242 9.25 -5.04 12.89
C ALA A 242 8.24 -4.00 13.39
N TYR A 243 7.47 -3.37 12.47
CA TYR A 243 6.45 -2.40 12.86
C TYR A 243 5.25 -3.01 13.57
N LEU A 244 4.82 -4.22 13.19
CA LEU A 244 3.77 -4.94 13.91
C LEU A 244 4.16 -5.27 15.35
N SER A 245 5.45 -5.45 15.62
CA SER A 245 5.91 -5.70 17.00
C SER A 245 5.85 -4.47 17.89
N ARG A 246 5.86 -3.27 17.28
CA ARG A 246 5.77 -2.00 17.98
C ARG A 246 4.33 -1.61 18.34
N ILE A 247 3.38 -1.99 17.48
CA ILE A 247 1.98 -1.66 17.68
C ILE A 247 1.38 -2.64 18.69
N GLU A 248 0.75 -2.12 19.75
CA GLU A 248 -0.02 -2.94 20.68
C GLU A 248 -1.13 -3.67 19.92
N GLN A 249 -1.05 -5.00 19.91
CA GLN A 249 -2.00 -5.82 19.16
C GLN A 249 -3.19 -6.19 20.04
N ASP A 250 -4.41 -5.78 19.63
CA ASP A 250 -5.60 -6.39 20.19
C ASP A 250 -5.70 -7.83 19.68
N THR A 251 -5.35 -8.79 20.55
CA THR A 251 -5.33 -10.23 20.22
C THR A 251 -6.71 -10.88 20.30
N LYS A 252 -7.78 -10.13 20.54
CA LYS A 252 -9.14 -10.67 20.53
C LYS A 252 -9.56 -11.00 19.10
N ASN A 253 -9.16 -12.17 18.67
CA ASN A 253 -9.59 -12.73 17.39
C ASN A 253 -11.03 -13.22 17.50
N PHE A 254 -11.88 -12.76 16.58
CA PHE A 254 -13.23 -13.27 16.45
C PHE A 254 -13.29 -14.26 15.28
N TYR A 255 -13.68 -15.49 15.60
CA TYR A 255 -14.13 -16.44 14.59
C TYR A 255 -15.61 -16.23 14.37
N MET A 256 -15.98 -15.72 13.19
CA MET A 256 -17.37 -15.74 12.72
C MET A 256 -17.46 -16.67 11.53
N GLU A 257 -18.22 -17.75 11.68
CA GLU A 257 -18.56 -18.65 10.57
C GLU A 257 -19.33 -17.85 9.50
N GLY A 258 -18.90 -17.95 8.23
CA GLY A 258 -19.50 -17.20 7.12
C GLY A 258 -19.08 -15.71 7.02
N ALA A 259 -18.07 -15.27 7.75
CA ALA A 259 -17.59 -13.89 7.70
C ALA A 259 -16.66 -13.56 6.51
N GLY A 260 -16.46 -14.51 5.59
CA GLY A 260 -15.66 -14.25 4.38
C GLY A 260 -14.16 -14.24 4.59
N CYS A 261 -13.66 -14.90 5.63
CA CYS A 261 -12.25 -15.16 5.85
C CYS A 261 -12.08 -16.49 6.57
N TYR A 262 -11.23 -17.35 6.03
CA TYR A 262 -10.83 -18.58 6.70
C TYR A 262 -9.83 -18.34 7.85
N SER A 263 -9.28 -17.12 7.93
CA SER A 263 -8.37 -16.69 8.99
C SER A 263 -9.13 -15.98 10.11
N PRO A 264 -8.58 -15.93 11.34
CA PRO A 264 -9.09 -15.05 12.37
C PRO A 264 -9.23 -13.64 11.81
N THR A 265 -10.39 -13.04 11.98
CA THR A 265 -10.67 -11.69 11.51
C THR A 265 -11.04 -10.80 12.70
N PHE A 266 -10.93 -9.49 12.55
CA PHE A 266 -11.31 -8.51 13.55
C PHE A 266 -12.44 -7.61 13.00
N PHE A 267 -13.15 -6.96 13.91
CA PHE A 267 -14.16 -5.99 13.52
C PHE A 267 -13.47 -4.71 13.03
N ALA A 268 -13.85 -4.27 11.83
CA ALA A 268 -13.46 -2.98 11.30
C ALA A 268 -14.58 -2.48 10.38
N ASN A 269 -14.99 -1.25 10.54
CA ASN A 269 -16.04 -0.67 9.73
C ASN A 269 -15.49 -0.07 8.43
N ASN A 270 -16.37 0.06 7.44
CA ASN A 270 -16.04 0.60 6.14
C ASN A 270 -15.45 2.02 6.22
N CYS A 271 -15.99 2.89 7.09
CA CYS A 271 -15.56 4.28 7.17
C CYS A 271 -14.13 4.41 7.67
N ASP A 272 -13.73 3.63 8.68
CA ASP A 272 -12.39 3.70 9.25
C ASP A 272 -11.37 3.18 8.23
N ILE A 273 -11.67 2.05 7.58
CA ILE A 273 -10.82 1.49 6.52
C ILE A 273 -10.65 2.51 5.38
N ALA A 274 -11.76 3.06 4.88
CA ALA A 274 -11.73 4.00 3.76
C ALA A 274 -10.95 5.28 4.10
N ALA A 275 -11.07 5.79 5.32
CA ALA A 275 -10.36 6.99 5.75
C ALA A 275 -8.84 6.78 5.75
N LEU A 276 -8.36 5.69 6.36
CA LEU A 276 -6.94 5.36 6.40
C LEU A 276 -6.36 5.08 5.01
N VAL A 277 -7.07 4.28 4.20
CA VAL A 277 -6.67 3.97 2.81
C VAL A 277 -6.56 5.24 1.97
N ASN A 278 -7.58 6.11 2.03
CA ASN A 278 -7.58 7.34 1.24
C ASN A 278 -6.46 8.31 1.68
N LEU A 279 -6.10 8.33 2.96
CA LEU A 279 -4.98 9.12 3.43
C LEU A 279 -3.65 8.59 2.87
N ALA A 280 -3.41 7.29 2.92
CA ALA A 280 -2.22 6.66 2.34
C ALA A 280 -2.13 6.90 0.82
N LEU A 281 -3.24 6.76 0.08
CA LEU A 281 -3.28 7.04 -1.36
C LEU A 281 -3.05 8.52 -1.68
N LYS A 282 -3.54 9.43 -0.86
CA LYS A 282 -3.28 10.86 -0.99
C LYS A 282 -1.79 11.16 -0.84
N ASP A 283 -1.15 10.59 0.17
CA ASP A 283 0.29 10.78 0.41
C ASP A 283 1.10 10.16 -0.73
N LEU A 284 0.75 8.97 -1.21
CA LEU A 284 1.38 8.35 -2.38
C LEU A 284 1.27 9.25 -3.61
N ASN A 285 0.09 9.80 -3.87
CA ASN A 285 -0.10 10.72 -4.99
C ASN A 285 0.75 11.99 -4.86
N GLN A 286 0.82 12.59 -3.67
CA GLN A 286 1.61 13.80 -3.42
C GLN A 286 3.11 13.55 -3.59
N ASN A 287 3.61 12.42 -3.10
CA ASN A 287 5.02 12.06 -3.26
C ASN A 287 5.37 11.85 -4.74
N LEU A 288 4.54 11.12 -5.48
CA LEU A 288 4.74 10.92 -6.92
C LEU A 288 4.69 12.23 -7.71
N ASP A 289 3.76 13.13 -7.39
CA ASP A 289 3.64 14.43 -8.04
C ASP A 289 4.89 15.30 -7.83
N ASN A 290 5.43 15.29 -6.63
CA ASN A 290 6.62 16.04 -6.25
C ASN A 290 7.94 15.36 -6.66
N ASN A 291 7.93 14.20 -7.32
CA ASN A 291 9.09 13.32 -7.57
C ASN A 291 9.83 12.94 -6.27
N GLN A 292 9.11 12.85 -5.18
CA GLN A 292 9.62 12.40 -3.89
C GLN A 292 9.37 10.90 -3.73
N LEU A 293 10.21 10.26 -2.95
CA LEU A 293 10.01 8.87 -2.56
C LEU A 293 8.95 8.82 -1.45
N MET A 294 8.03 7.86 -1.55
CA MET A 294 7.17 7.56 -0.42
C MET A 294 7.95 6.71 0.58
N HIS A 295 8.03 7.17 1.81
CA HIS A 295 8.56 6.39 2.92
C HIS A 295 7.45 5.60 3.61
N SER A 296 7.83 4.48 4.20
CA SER A 296 6.93 3.70 5.04
C SER A 296 6.36 4.57 6.15
N THR A 297 5.06 4.44 6.38
CA THR A 297 4.32 5.30 7.30
C THR A 297 3.26 4.48 8.03
N ILE A 298 3.13 4.68 9.33
CA ILE A 298 2.02 4.15 10.12
C ILE A 298 0.99 5.26 10.30
N TYR A 299 -0.22 5.03 9.85
CA TYR A 299 -1.35 5.92 10.07
C TYR A 299 -2.18 5.38 11.23
N SER A 300 -2.28 6.13 12.32
CA SER A 300 -2.99 5.71 13.52
C SER A 300 -4.09 6.70 13.91
N TYR A 301 -5.25 6.22 14.31
CA TYR A 301 -6.28 7.07 14.91
C TYR A 301 -5.85 7.55 16.29
N SER A 302 -6.04 8.81 16.52
CA SER A 302 -5.85 9.46 17.83
C SER A 302 -7.09 10.27 18.22
N GLN A 303 -7.13 10.77 19.46
CA GLN A 303 -8.19 11.67 19.89
C GLN A 303 -8.30 12.97 19.07
N ARG A 304 -7.26 13.33 18.31
CA ARG A 304 -7.17 14.54 17.50
C ARG A 304 -7.32 14.30 16.00
N GLY A 305 -7.56 13.05 15.58
CA GLY A 305 -7.62 12.63 14.19
C GLY A 305 -6.59 11.56 13.87
N VAL A 306 -6.25 11.41 12.60
CA VAL A 306 -5.23 10.44 12.17
C VAL A 306 -3.85 11.08 12.27
N VAL A 307 -2.93 10.40 12.95
CA VAL A 307 -1.52 10.74 13.03
C VAL A 307 -0.76 9.88 12.05
N ALA A 308 0.22 10.46 11.36
CA ALA A 308 1.12 9.74 10.45
C ALA A 308 2.51 9.68 11.09
N ASP A 309 2.91 8.47 11.50
CA ASP A 309 4.25 8.19 12.00
C ASP A 309 5.13 7.74 10.84
N ARG A 310 5.99 8.64 10.38
CA ARG A 310 6.86 8.42 9.22
C ARG A 310 8.18 7.80 9.62
N ILE A 311 8.67 6.93 8.76
CA ILE A 311 9.97 6.29 8.92
C ILE A 311 11.03 7.11 8.20
N SER A 312 12.09 7.43 8.94
CA SER A 312 13.31 8.04 8.40
C SER A 312 14.34 6.96 8.15
N THR A 313 14.95 6.98 6.97
CA THR A 313 15.99 6.03 6.59
C THR A 313 17.33 6.74 6.54
N TYR A 314 18.32 6.15 7.17
CA TYR A 314 19.70 6.61 7.20
C TYR A 314 20.60 5.55 6.56
N ARG A 315 21.68 5.95 5.91
CA ARG A 315 22.69 5.04 5.35
C ARG A 315 24.02 5.20 6.06
N LEU A 316 24.66 4.08 6.39
CA LEU A 316 25.96 4.05 7.00
C LEU A 316 27.02 4.51 5.98
N GLU A 317 27.85 5.49 6.38
CA GLU A 317 28.87 6.06 5.49
C GLU A 317 29.89 4.99 5.08
N GLY A 318 30.06 4.79 3.77
CA GLY A 318 30.98 3.81 3.20
C GLY A 318 30.51 2.34 3.22
N TYR A 319 29.29 2.06 3.68
CA TYR A 319 28.74 0.71 3.77
C TYR A 319 27.35 0.60 3.12
N ASP A 320 26.99 -0.59 2.68
CA ASP A 320 25.65 -0.90 2.19
C ASP A 320 24.74 -1.35 3.36
N ILE A 321 24.64 -0.49 4.38
CA ILE A 321 23.82 -0.73 5.58
C ILE A 321 22.90 0.47 5.76
N SER A 322 21.61 0.21 5.94
CA SER A 322 20.56 1.20 6.23
C SER A 322 20.01 1.07 7.65
N LEU A 323 19.66 2.21 8.25
CA LEU A 323 18.99 2.32 9.53
C LEU A 323 17.63 2.97 9.34
N ASN A 324 16.60 2.36 9.89
CA ASN A 324 15.23 2.87 9.85
C ASN A 324 14.76 3.18 11.26
N VAL A 325 14.17 4.36 11.42
CA VAL A 325 13.59 4.81 12.71
C VAL A 325 12.34 5.64 12.45
N SER A 326 11.29 5.45 13.23
CA SER A 326 10.08 6.22 13.10
C SER A 326 10.17 7.54 13.85
N SER A 327 9.35 8.52 13.41
CA SER A 327 9.26 9.84 14.06
C SER A 327 8.81 9.73 15.51
N GLU A 328 7.88 8.81 15.80
CA GLU A 328 7.39 8.59 17.16
C GLU A 328 8.47 8.01 18.08
N THR A 329 9.29 7.05 17.56
CA THR A 329 10.44 6.53 18.32
C THR A 329 11.45 7.63 18.67
N LEU A 330 11.66 8.58 17.75
CA LEU A 330 12.54 9.73 18.00
C LEU A 330 11.93 10.69 19.03
N PHE A 331 10.60 10.84 19.01
CA PHE A 331 9.89 11.67 19.99
C PHE A 331 9.95 11.07 21.40
N ASP A 332 9.75 9.75 21.54
CA ASP A 332 9.91 9.04 22.81
C ASP A 332 11.34 9.25 23.39
N ALA A 333 12.34 9.32 22.51
CA ALA A 333 13.71 9.61 22.90
C ALA A 333 13.90 11.04 23.44
N GLU A 334 13.04 12.00 23.07
CA GLU A 334 13.09 13.37 23.61
C GLU A 334 12.73 13.41 25.08
N ASP A 335 11.71 12.66 25.48
CA ASP A 335 11.25 12.61 26.88
C ASP A 335 12.33 12.03 27.81
N ILE A 336 13.15 11.10 27.30
CA ILE A 336 14.28 10.50 28.05
C ILE A 336 15.36 11.54 28.38
N ALA A 337 15.65 12.44 27.45
CA ALA A 337 16.71 13.43 27.62
C ALA A 337 16.39 14.51 28.67
N ASP A 338 15.12 14.73 28.96
CA ASP A 338 14.66 15.71 29.96
C ASP A 338 14.61 15.11 31.38
N ALA A 339 14.87 13.80 31.55
CA ALA A 339 14.95 13.18 32.86
C ALA A 339 16.19 13.65 33.62
N PRO A 340 16.08 13.93 34.94
CA PRO A 340 17.19 14.49 35.75
C PRO A 340 18.48 13.66 35.76
N ASP A 341 18.34 12.35 35.56
CA ASP A 341 19.44 11.36 35.46
C ASP A 341 19.53 10.75 34.06
N GLY A 342 18.91 11.38 33.04
CA GLY A 342 18.58 10.81 31.73
C GLY A 342 19.72 10.75 30.72
N ASP A 343 20.95 10.50 31.19
CA ASP A 343 22.09 10.39 30.30
C ASP A 343 22.13 9.06 29.53
N ILE A 344 21.27 8.09 29.86
CA ILE A 344 21.36 6.73 29.28
C ILE A 344 19.97 6.16 28.99
N GLY A 345 19.76 5.78 27.73
CA GLY A 345 18.66 4.93 27.30
C GLY A 345 19.17 3.71 26.55
N TYR A 346 18.30 2.75 26.38
CA TYR A 346 18.58 1.54 25.61
C TYR A 346 17.81 1.55 24.31
N ILE A 347 18.46 1.10 23.24
CA ILE A 347 17.88 0.99 21.90
C ILE A 347 17.54 -0.49 21.67
N PHE A 348 16.29 -0.74 21.33
CA PHE A 348 15.79 -2.03 20.92
C PHE A 348 15.38 -2.00 19.47
N GLY A 349 15.61 -3.11 18.80
CA GLY A 349 15.32 -3.20 17.40
C GLY A 349 15.69 -4.54 16.80
N TYR A 350 15.96 -4.51 15.54
CA TYR A 350 16.09 -5.69 14.73
C TYR A 350 17.14 -5.51 13.64
N TYR A 351 17.93 -6.54 13.40
CA TYR A 351 18.84 -6.64 12.27
C TYR A 351 18.26 -7.58 11.22
N SER A 352 18.28 -7.19 9.95
CA SER A 352 17.95 -8.11 8.87
C SER A 352 18.93 -9.29 8.85
N LYS A 353 18.47 -10.43 8.32
CA LYS A 353 19.29 -11.65 8.26
C LYS A 353 20.59 -11.48 7.47
N ASP A 354 20.61 -10.58 6.49
CA ASP A 354 21.77 -10.24 5.69
C ASP A 354 22.66 -9.14 6.33
N GLY A 355 22.25 -8.61 7.49
CA GLY A 355 22.94 -7.56 8.22
C GLY A 355 22.92 -6.19 7.54
N LYS A 356 22.14 -6.01 6.48
CA LYS A 356 22.13 -4.76 5.69
C LYS A 356 21.09 -3.75 6.15
N GLN A 357 20.15 -4.17 7.00
CA GLN A 357 19.12 -3.31 7.54
C GLN A 357 19.08 -3.38 9.05
N ILE A 358 19.01 -2.23 9.67
CA ILE A 358 18.81 -2.07 11.09
C ILE A 358 17.53 -1.27 11.28
N MET A 359 16.68 -1.71 12.19
CA MET A 359 15.47 -1.00 12.52
C MET A 359 15.43 -0.74 14.03
N ILE A 360 15.29 0.52 14.39
CA ILE A 360 15.00 0.92 15.75
C ILE A 360 13.49 0.88 15.96
N THR A 361 13.04 0.07 16.91
CA THR A 361 11.62 -0.05 17.26
C THR A 361 11.28 0.68 18.56
N HIS A 362 12.21 0.70 19.52
CA HIS A 362 12.02 1.37 20.81
C HIS A 362 13.32 2.00 21.28
N ILE A 363 13.20 3.18 21.88
CA ILE A 363 14.23 3.81 22.70
C ILE A 363 13.59 3.97 24.08
N VAL A 364 14.19 3.38 25.10
CA VAL A 364 13.62 3.34 26.45
C VAL A 364 14.62 3.86 27.47
N ASP A 365 14.11 4.58 28.48
CA ASP A 365 14.91 5.02 29.61
C ASP A 365 15.46 3.80 30.39
N ALA A 366 16.72 3.86 30.80
CA ALA A 366 17.37 2.82 31.55
C ALA A 366 16.67 2.50 32.89
N LEU A 367 16.01 3.46 33.51
CA LEU A 367 15.27 3.28 34.76
C LEU A 367 13.99 2.48 34.58
N ASN A 368 13.31 2.63 33.43
CA ASN A 368 12.04 1.98 33.12
C ASN A 368 12.21 0.73 32.23
N ALA A 369 13.42 0.45 31.80
CA ALA A 369 13.71 -0.60 30.82
C ALA A 369 13.20 -1.99 31.21
N LYS A 370 13.21 -2.31 32.51
CA LYS A 370 12.85 -3.68 32.97
C LYS A 370 11.38 -4.02 32.74
N ASP A 371 10.48 -3.07 32.94
CA ASP A 371 9.04 -3.28 32.78
C ASP A 371 8.65 -3.29 31.30
N ILE A 372 9.20 -2.35 30.52
CA ILE A 372 9.00 -2.25 29.07
C ILE A 372 9.60 -3.47 28.33
N LEU A 373 10.77 -3.94 28.75
CA LEU A 373 11.43 -5.10 28.16
C LEU A 373 10.57 -6.37 28.24
N THR A 374 9.89 -6.58 29.36
CA THR A 374 9.05 -7.77 29.54
C THR A 374 7.91 -7.78 28.50
N ASP A 375 7.30 -6.64 28.27
CA ASP A 375 6.18 -6.48 27.33
C ASP A 375 6.67 -6.52 25.87
N VAL A 376 7.77 -5.84 25.54
CA VAL A 376 8.37 -5.85 24.21
C VAL A 376 8.82 -7.23 23.78
N PHE A 377 9.51 -7.97 24.65
CA PHE A 377 9.94 -9.35 24.35
C PHE A 377 8.77 -10.32 24.23
N ALA A 378 7.73 -10.17 25.07
CA ALA A 378 6.52 -10.98 24.97
C ALA A 378 5.76 -10.73 23.66
N THR A 379 5.65 -9.46 23.25
CA THR A 379 4.92 -9.08 22.04
C THR A 379 5.69 -9.39 20.76
N SER A 380 7.00 -9.20 20.75
CA SER A 380 7.86 -9.41 19.58
C SER A 380 8.19 -10.87 19.30
N LYS A 381 7.90 -11.78 20.25
CA LYS A 381 8.23 -13.22 20.14
C LYS A 381 9.72 -13.47 19.82
N GLY A 382 10.61 -12.66 20.35
CA GLY A 382 12.05 -12.77 20.15
C GLY A 382 12.57 -12.21 18.81
N LEU A 383 11.77 -11.37 18.13
CA LEU A 383 12.23 -10.66 16.93
C LEU A 383 13.00 -9.38 17.24
N ILE A 384 12.82 -8.82 18.42
CA ILE A 384 13.46 -7.59 18.87
C ILE A 384 14.48 -7.91 19.94
N ASP A 385 15.68 -7.40 19.76
CA ASP A 385 16.78 -7.51 20.70
C ASP A 385 17.29 -6.12 21.10
N TYR A 386 18.09 -6.07 22.16
CA TYR A 386 18.92 -4.92 22.48
C TYR A 386 19.94 -4.72 21.35
N ILE A 387 19.96 -3.54 20.77
CA ILE A 387 20.85 -3.23 19.64
C ILE A 387 21.81 -2.07 19.90
N GLY A 388 21.66 -1.36 21.00
CA GLY A 388 22.59 -0.27 21.31
C GLY A 388 22.13 0.67 22.41
N ASP A 389 22.89 1.74 22.60
CA ASP A 389 22.69 2.76 23.63
C ASP A 389 22.24 4.11 23.03
N TYR A 390 21.40 4.81 23.78
CA TYR A 390 20.99 6.18 23.53
C TYR A 390 21.64 7.11 24.57
N ARG A 391 22.19 8.24 24.14
CA ARG A 391 22.92 9.20 24.97
C ARG A 391 22.48 10.61 24.65
N TYR A 392 22.52 11.48 25.65
CA TYR A 392 22.39 12.92 25.48
C TYR A 392 23.80 13.56 25.55
N SER A 393 24.15 14.38 24.58
CA SER A 393 25.40 15.14 24.57
C SER A 393 25.11 16.63 24.79
N LYS A 394 25.76 17.23 25.77
CA LYS A 394 25.74 18.69 25.98
C LYS A 394 26.72 19.44 25.07
N GLU A 395 27.61 18.70 24.41
CA GLU A 395 28.63 19.21 23.52
C GLU A 395 28.39 18.73 22.08
N ASN A 396 29.14 19.29 21.12
CA ASN A 396 29.03 18.91 19.72
C ASN A 396 29.23 17.39 19.56
N PRO A 397 28.35 16.66 18.80
CA PRO A 397 28.41 15.21 18.61
C PRO A 397 29.70 14.69 17.99
N ASP A 398 30.48 15.56 17.35
CA ASP A 398 31.79 15.19 16.77
C ASP A 398 32.88 15.03 17.85
N THR A 399 32.58 15.35 19.11
CA THR A 399 33.50 15.18 20.26
C THR A 399 32.97 14.14 21.21
N TYR A 400 33.07 12.85 20.82
CA TYR A 400 32.71 11.74 21.70
C TYR A 400 33.56 11.71 22.94
N ASN A 401 32.90 11.54 24.09
CA ASN A 401 33.58 11.13 25.29
C ASN A 401 34.14 9.70 25.10
N GLN A 402 35.45 9.52 25.26
CA GLN A 402 36.15 8.23 25.17
C GLN A 402 35.48 7.16 26.06
N ASP A 403 34.93 7.58 27.23
CA ASP A 403 34.23 6.67 28.15
C ASP A 403 32.98 6.04 27.52
N SER A 404 32.22 6.76 26.68
CA SER A 404 31.05 6.21 25.96
C SER A 404 31.47 5.22 24.88
N TYR A 405 32.58 5.50 24.19
CA TYR A 405 33.16 4.59 23.22
C TYR A 405 33.60 3.29 23.89
N ASP A 406 34.36 3.39 24.98
CA ASP A 406 34.88 2.22 25.69
C ASP A 406 33.77 1.34 26.27
N GLN A 407 32.66 1.95 26.72
CA GLN A 407 31.48 1.20 27.18
C GLN A 407 30.77 0.44 26.05
N ILE A 408 30.67 1.03 24.87
CA ILE A 408 30.07 0.37 23.69
C ILE A 408 30.97 -0.76 23.21
N VAL A 409 32.29 -0.55 23.20
CA VAL A 409 33.27 -1.61 22.87
C VAL A 409 33.16 -2.75 23.87
N ALA A 410 33.13 -2.46 25.17
CA ALA A 410 32.97 -3.48 26.20
C ALA A 410 31.67 -4.30 26.06
N LYS A 411 30.57 -3.65 25.65
CA LYS A 411 29.31 -4.33 25.36
C LYS A 411 29.37 -5.16 24.08
N ALA A 412 30.07 -4.69 23.03
CA ALA A 412 30.25 -5.43 21.80
C ALA A 412 31.09 -6.71 22.01
N GLU A 413 32.00 -6.67 23.00
CA GLU A 413 32.84 -7.81 23.39
C GLU A 413 32.16 -8.75 24.40
N ASP A 414 31.02 -8.35 24.97
CA ASP A 414 30.24 -9.18 25.91
C ASP A 414 29.44 -10.24 25.13
N GLU A 415 29.87 -11.50 25.20
CA GLU A 415 29.19 -12.62 24.53
C GLU A 415 27.74 -12.85 25.00
N SER A 416 27.31 -12.23 26.10
CA SER A 416 25.93 -12.30 26.58
C SER A 416 24.97 -11.36 25.80
N ILE A 417 25.52 -10.39 25.07
CA ILE A 417 24.78 -9.44 24.25
C ILE A 417 24.91 -9.88 22.77
N ASN A 418 23.80 -10.29 22.21
CA ASN A 418 23.75 -10.93 20.88
C ASN A 418 23.90 -9.93 19.70
N THR A 419 24.69 -8.87 19.89
CA THR A 419 24.90 -7.82 18.88
C THR A 419 26.37 -7.75 18.50
N ASN A 420 26.69 -8.23 17.28
CA ASN A 420 28.03 -8.13 16.73
C ASN A 420 28.47 -6.69 16.41
N ASN A 421 27.50 -5.77 16.23
CA ASN A 421 27.74 -4.37 15.87
C ASN A 421 26.76 -3.47 16.62
N PRO A 422 27.06 -3.01 17.85
CA PRO A 422 26.16 -2.18 18.62
C PRO A 422 25.96 -0.79 17.99
N LEU A 423 24.75 -0.28 18.13
CA LEU A 423 24.35 1.04 17.69
C LEU A 423 24.58 2.07 18.82
N LEU A 424 24.97 3.28 18.45
CA LEU A 424 24.94 4.43 19.33
C LEU A 424 24.06 5.51 18.71
N ALA A 425 23.07 5.96 19.44
CA ALA A 425 22.32 7.16 19.09
C ALA A 425 22.65 8.28 20.07
N VAL A 426 22.95 9.46 19.54
CA VAL A 426 23.32 10.64 20.33
C VAL A 426 22.35 11.76 20.01
N ARG A 427 21.61 12.23 20.99
CA ARG A 427 20.83 13.45 20.89
C ARG A 427 21.72 14.66 21.03
N ASN A 428 21.64 15.55 20.09
CA ASN A 428 22.40 16.79 20.03
C ASN A 428 21.68 17.93 20.78
N PRO A 429 22.39 19.00 21.16
CA PRO A 429 21.79 20.15 21.84
C PRO A 429 20.69 20.86 21.04
N ASP A 430 20.67 20.71 19.71
CA ASP A 430 19.64 21.26 18.82
C ASP A 430 18.39 20.37 18.72
N GLY A 431 18.35 19.24 19.43
CA GLY A 431 17.27 18.26 19.41
C GLY A 431 17.39 17.21 18.32
N SER A 432 18.34 17.31 17.38
CA SER A 432 18.57 16.28 16.38
C SER A 432 19.22 15.05 16.99
N VAL A 433 19.02 13.88 16.35
CA VAL A 433 19.64 12.62 16.77
C VAL A 433 20.63 12.18 15.70
N THR A 434 21.86 11.88 16.11
CA THR A 434 22.89 11.31 15.26
C THR A 434 23.08 9.84 15.61
N PHE A 435 23.13 8.98 14.60
CA PHE A 435 23.30 7.54 14.75
C PHE A 435 24.68 7.10 14.28
N PHE A 436 25.23 6.12 14.99
CA PHE A 436 26.52 5.51 14.68
C PHE A 436 26.42 4.01 14.88
N LEU A 437 27.18 3.27 14.08
CA LEU A 437 27.35 1.83 14.23
C LEU A 437 28.80 1.53 14.56
N TYR A 438 29.03 0.70 15.57
CA TYR A 438 30.35 0.15 15.83
C TYR A 438 30.61 -1.01 14.87
N ILE A 439 31.53 -0.84 13.95
CA ILE A 439 31.88 -1.82 12.93
C ILE A 439 33.37 -1.82 12.66
N ASN A 440 33.99 -2.98 12.60
CA ASN A 440 35.44 -3.14 12.35
C ASN A 440 36.35 -2.35 13.30
N GLY A 441 35.93 -2.13 14.54
CA GLY A 441 36.72 -1.42 15.55
C GLY A 441 36.55 0.10 15.55
N GLU A 442 35.63 0.64 14.75
CA GLU A 442 35.39 2.07 14.62
C GLU A 442 33.89 2.40 14.70
N LEU A 443 33.55 3.60 15.18
CA LEU A 443 32.21 4.18 15.11
C LEU A 443 32.04 4.90 13.78
N VAL A 444 31.15 4.39 12.94
CA VAL A 444 30.82 4.96 11.63
C VAL A 444 29.45 5.63 11.69
N LYS A 445 29.35 6.85 11.15
CA LYS A 445 28.15 7.68 11.18
C LYS A 445 27.13 7.25 10.12
N PHE A 446 25.84 7.31 10.49
CA PHE A 446 24.74 7.24 9.54
C PHE A 446 24.37 8.63 9.01
N LEU A 447 24.11 8.71 7.71
CA LEU A 447 23.65 9.91 7.03
C LEU A 447 22.18 9.74 6.61
N LEU A 448 21.36 10.75 6.89
CA LEU A 448 19.95 10.76 6.48
C LEU A 448 19.85 10.71 4.95
N ILE A 449 19.03 9.79 4.45
CA ILE A 449 18.67 9.74 3.02
C ILE A 449 17.46 10.66 2.84
N SER A 450 17.66 11.75 2.13
CA SER A 450 16.62 12.73 1.78
C SER A 450 15.75 12.26 0.61
#